data_b2c681e0104882182d438b7ffea696ef
#
_entry.id   b2c681e0104882182d438b7ffea696ef
#
_cell.length_a   1.000
_cell.length_b   1.000
_cell.length_c   1.000
_cell.angle_alpha   90.00
_cell.angle_beta   90.00
_cell.angle_gamma   90.00
#
_symmetry.space_group_name_H-M   'P 1'
#
loop_
_entity.id
_entity.type
_entity.pdbx_description
1 polymer ?
#
loop_
_entity_poly.entity_id
_entity_poly.type
_entity_poly.pdbx_seq_one_letter_code
_entity_poly.pdbx_strand_id
1 'polypeptide(L)'
;MNIKSLLQESSKTLRENNISSYKLDSEILMSKILRKDRKFLILNQTFKPDKTCSKHFKNLIEQRAKGKPVAYLVGSKYFWKYKFNLIENVLIPRPDTELIIENVLEITKNKSKLRVLDVGIGSGCLLLSILKEKQDFHGVGI
;
A
#
# COMPACT_ATOMS: atom_id res chain seq x y z
N MET A 1 22.57 14.95 2.22
CA MET A 1 21.98 14.41 3.46
C MET A 1 21.98 12.90 3.41
N ASN A 2 22.11 12.22 4.54
CA ASN A 2 22.01 10.77 4.61
C ASN A 2 20.56 10.31 4.93
N ILE A 3 20.29 9.00 4.87
CA ILE A 3 18.96 8.43 5.15
C ILE A 3 18.45 8.89 6.52
N LYS A 4 19.28 8.81 7.57
CA LYS A 4 18.89 9.20 8.93
C LYS A 4 18.37 10.64 8.99
N SER A 5 19.12 11.58 8.45
CA SER A 5 18.73 13.00 8.47
C SER A 5 17.49 13.28 7.62
N LEU A 6 17.36 12.63 6.45
CA LEU A 6 16.16 12.75 5.60
C LEU A 6 14.90 12.21 6.29
N LEU A 7 15.00 11.06 6.96
CA LEU A 7 13.87 10.48 7.70
C LEU A 7 13.49 11.31 8.94
N GLN A 8 14.46 11.90 9.63
CA GLN A 8 14.19 12.79 10.77
C GLN A 8 13.47 14.07 10.32
N GLU A 9 13.97 14.73 9.26
CA GLU A 9 13.33 15.93 8.70
C GLU A 9 11.90 15.63 8.22
N SER A 10 11.73 14.58 7.43
CA SER A 10 10.42 14.21 6.89
C SER A 10 9.41 13.80 7.97
N SER A 11 9.87 13.03 8.97
CA SER A 11 9.03 12.66 10.10
C SER A 11 8.56 13.89 10.91
N LYS A 12 9.44 14.88 11.08
CA LYS A 12 9.09 16.15 11.72
C LYS A 12 8.02 16.88 10.90
N THR A 13 8.25 17.05 9.58
CA THR A 13 7.29 17.70 8.66
C THR A 13 5.93 17.04 8.71
N LEU A 14 5.86 15.69 8.62
CA LEU A 14 4.58 14.99 8.63
C LEU A 14 3.87 15.10 9.99
N ARG A 15 4.62 15.06 11.10
CA ARG A 15 4.06 15.23 12.45
C ARG A 15 3.46 16.63 12.64
N GLU A 16 4.14 17.69 12.18
CA GLU A 16 3.66 19.07 12.22
C GLU A 16 2.40 19.28 11.39
N ASN A 17 2.16 18.43 10.38
CA ASN A 17 0.93 18.41 9.58
C ASN A 17 -0.09 17.35 10.07
N ASN A 18 -0.04 16.97 11.34
CA ASN A 18 -0.99 16.07 12.00
C ASN A 18 -1.12 14.67 11.40
N ILE A 19 -0.07 14.16 10.77
CA ILE A 19 -0.03 12.79 10.25
C ILE A 19 0.42 11.86 11.38
N SER A 20 -0.49 11.08 11.95
CA SER A 20 -0.21 10.17 13.07
C SER A 20 0.83 9.08 12.72
N SER A 21 0.81 8.59 11.47
CA SER A 21 1.72 7.56 10.95
C SER A 21 3.06 8.13 10.44
N TYR A 22 3.46 9.33 10.83
CA TYR A 22 4.56 10.11 10.26
C TYR A 22 5.88 9.35 10.10
N LYS A 23 6.28 8.53 11.09
CA LYS A 23 7.51 7.72 11.00
C LYS A 23 7.39 6.64 9.94
N LEU A 24 6.31 5.86 10.01
CA LEU A 24 6.06 4.74 9.09
C LEU A 24 5.91 5.25 7.65
N ASP A 25 5.15 6.31 7.44
CA ASP A 25 4.94 6.89 6.12
C ASP A 25 6.26 7.40 5.51
N SER A 26 7.11 8.07 6.31
CA SER A 26 8.44 8.51 5.87
C SER A 26 9.31 7.34 5.42
N GLU A 27 9.34 6.25 6.19
CA GLU A 27 10.11 5.06 5.84
C GLU A 27 9.57 4.35 4.59
N ILE A 28 8.24 4.24 4.45
CA ILE A 28 7.60 3.63 3.27
C ILE A 28 7.94 4.44 2.01
N LEU A 29 7.84 5.77 2.07
CA LEU A 29 8.15 6.64 0.93
C LEU A 29 9.63 6.62 0.57
N MET A 30 10.54 6.57 1.55
CA MET A 30 11.97 6.41 1.31
C MET A 30 12.28 5.04 0.68
N SER A 31 11.66 3.96 1.17
CA SER A 31 11.79 2.61 0.62
C SER A 31 11.38 2.56 -0.85
N LYS A 32 10.27 3.24 -1.20
CA LYS A 32 9.81 3.37 -2.59
C LYS A 32 10.87 4.05 -3.47
N ILE A 33 11.39 5.19 -3.03
CA ILE A 33 12.35 5.98 -3.81
C ILE A 33 13.65 5.22 -4.03
N LEU A 34 14.16 4.57 -2.99
CA LEU A 34 15.41 3.81 -3.07
C LEU A 34 15.24 2.41 -3.68
N ARG A 35 13.99 1.95 -3.88
CA ARG A 35 13.68 0.56 -4.28
C ARG A 35 14.33 -0.47 -3.36
N LYS A 36 14.34 -0.15 -2.06
CA LYS A 36 14.89 -0.97 -0.98
C LYS A 36 13.82 -1.19 0.09
N ASP A 37 13.95 -2.27 0.84
CA ASP A 37 13.06 -2.54 1.96
C ASP A 37 13.38 -1.65 3.18
N ARG A 38 12.50 -1.67 4.17
CA ARG A 38 12.69 -0.91 5.42
C ARG A 38 13.91 -1.42 6.22
N LYS A 39 14.25 -2.71 6.10
CA LYS A 39 15.42 -3.29 6.75
C LYS A 39 16.71 -2.62 6.24
N PHE A 40 16.79 -2.37 4.93
CA PHE A 40 17.92 -1.61 4.36
C PHE A 40 18.05 -0.22 4.98
N LEU A 41 16.94 0.51 5.18
CA LEU A 41 16.96 1.85 5.78
C LEU A 41 17.53 1.84 7.20
N ILE A 42 17.16 0.84 7.99
CA ILE A 42 17.62 0.68 9.38
C ILE A 42 19.11 0.38 9.43
N LEU A 43 19.60 -0.50 8.56
CA LEU A 43 21.00 -0.93 8.55
C LEU A 43 21.94 0.07 7.87
N ASN A 44 21.44 0.95 7.00
CA ASN A 44 22.25 1.85 6.16
C ASN A 44 21.92 3.32 6.43
N GLN A 45 21.80 3.73 7.68
CA GLN A 45 21.41 5.09 8.07
C GLN A 45 22.36 6.19 7.55
N THR A 46 23.63 5.85 7.35
CA THR A 46 24.66 6.78 6.83
C THR A 46 24.69 6.86 5.31
N PHE A 47 24.00 5.98 4.59
CA PHE A 47 23.89 5.99 3.14
C PHE A 47 23.35 7.33 2.65
N LYS A 48 23.97 7.90 1.62
CA LYS A 48 23.60 9.18 1.03
C LYS A 48 22.93 8.95 -0.32
N PRO A 49 21.59 9.05 -0.41
CA PRO A 49 20.89 9.05 -1.69
C PRO A 49 21.39 10.17 -2.59
N ASP A 50 21.34 9.96 -3.90
CA ASP A 50 21.65 11.02 -4.86
C ASP A 50 20.68 12.21 -4.75
N LYS A 51 21.03 13.32 -5.44
CA LYS A 51 20.22 14.55 -5.40
C LYS A 51 18.83 14.36 -5.99
N THR A 52 18.69 13.52 -7.02
CA THR A 52 17.42 13.24 -7.69
C THR A 52 16.50 12.45 -6.78
N CYS A 53 16.99 11.37 -6.18
CA CYS A 53 16.26 10.59 -5.17
C CYS A 53 15.82 11.46 -3.99
N SER A 54 16.72 12.29 -3.46
CA SER A 54 16.41 13.19 -2.35
C SER A 54 15.32 14.21 -2.71
N LYS A 55 15.34 14.77 -3.91
CA LYS A 55 14.32 15.69 -4.42
C LYS A 55 12.96 15.00 -4.58
N HIS A 56 12.93 13.81 -5.20
CA HIS A 56 11.69 13.04 -5.35
C HIS A 56 11.11 12.64 -4.00
N PHE A 57 11.95 12.22 -3.06
CA PHE A 57 11.50 11.90 -1.71
C PHE A 57 10.83 13.12 -1.04
N LYS A 58 11.46 14.31 -1.06
CA LYS A 58 10.88 15.52 -0.48
C LYS A 58 9.54 15.88 -1.11
N ASN A 59 9.40 15.75 -2.42
CA ASN A 59 8.12 15.97 -3.12
C ASN A 59 7.01 15.01 -2.62
N LEU A 60 7.33 13.72 -2.42
CA LEU A 60 6.36 12.76 -1.86
C LEU A 60 5.96 13.13 -0.42
N ILE A 61 6.90 13.59 0.40
CA ILE A 61 6.62 14.06 1.76
C ILE A 61 5.70 15.28 1.75
N GLU A 62 5.92 16.24 0.86
CA GLU A 62 5.05 17.41 0.69
C GLU A 62 3.63 17.02 0.30
N GLN A 63 3.48 16.09 -0.67
CA GLN A 63 2.17 15.57 -1.04
C GLN A 63 1.50 14.84 0.13
N ARG A 64 2.27 14.06 0.91
CA ARG A 64 1.75 13.37 2.09
C ARG A 64 1.32 14.35 3.18
N ALA A 65 2.09 15.40 3.43
CA ALA A 65 1.78 16.47 4.37
C ALA A 65 0.46 17.19 4.01
N LYS A 66 0.16 17.33 2.70
CA LYS A 66 -1.12 17.86 2.20
C LYS A 66 -2.29 16.86 2.31
N GLY A 67 -2.12 15.72 2.98
CA GLY A 67 -3.16 14.74 3.23
C GLY A 67 -3.27 13.61 2.20
N LYS A 68 -2.46 13.59 1.12
CA LYS A 68 -2.53 12.53 0.12
C LYS A 68 -2.20 11.17 0.76
N PRO A 69 -3.06 10.14 0.61
CA PRO A 69 -2.83 8.82 1.18
C PRO A 69 -1.51 8.19 0.72
N VAL A 70 -0.75 7.61 1.66
CA VAL A 70 0.54 6.98 1.35
C VAL A 70 0.41 5.86 0.31
N ALA A 71 -0.71 5.13 0.29
CA ALA A 71 -0.97 4.06 -0.67
C ALA A 71 -1.02 4.58 -2.13
N TYR A 72 -1.59 5.76 -2.37
CA TYR A 72 -1.56 6.38 -3.70
C TYR A 72 -0.16 6.89 -4.05
N LEU A 73 0.55 7.46 -3.09
CA LEU A 73 1.93 7.90 -3.31
C LEU A 73 2.85 6.72 -3.62
N VAL A 74 2.63 5.56 -3.02
CA VAL A 74 3.34 4.32 -3.33
C VAL A 74 2.86 3.71 -4.64
N GLY A 75 1.57 3.88 -4.98
CA GLY A 75 0.91 3.29 -6.14
C GLY A 75 0.54 1.82 -5.95
N SER A 76 0.56 1.33 -4.71
CA SER A 76 0.17 -0.04 -4.40
C SER A 76 -0.15 -0.22 -2.92
N LYS A 77 -0.94 -1.27 -2.61
CA LYS A 77 -1.21 -1.72 -1.25
C LYS A 77 -1.33 -3.23 -1.20
N TYR A 78 -0.87 -3.81 -0.10
CA TYR A 78 -1.19 -5.21 0.21
C TYR A 78 -2.60 -5.31 0.75
N PHE A 79 -3.30 -6.34 0.28
CA PHE A 79 -4.62 -6.73 0.73
C PHE A 79 -4.70 -8.26 0.66
N TRP A 80 -5.18 -8.89 1.73
CA TRP A 80 -5.10 -10.34 1.88
C TRP A 80 -3.64 -10.80 1.74
N LYS A 81 -3.34 -11.72 0.86
CA LYS A 81 -1.99 -12.25 0.60
C LYS A 81 -1.30 -11.58 -0.61
N TYR A 82 -1.96 -10.59 -1.25
CA TYR A 82 -1.54 -10.09 -2.55
C TYR A 82 -1.26 -8.60 -2.55
N LYS A 83 -0.40 -8.18 -3.45
CA LYS A 83 -0.11 -6.78 -3.70
C LYS A 83 -0.93 -6.28 -4.89
N PHE A 84 -1.74 -5.27 -4.66
CA PHE A 84 -2.57 -4.62 -5.68
C PHE A 84 -1.99 -3.27 -6.07
N ASN A 85 -1.96 -2.99 -7.38
CA ASN A 85 -1.65 -1.65 -7.87
C ASN A 85 -2.86 -0.74 -7.63
N LEU A 86 -2.57 0.49 -7.22
CA LEU A 86 -3.59 1.50 -6.95
C LEU A 86 -3.34 2.73 -7.83
N ILE A 87 -4.41 3.22 -8.42
CA ILE A 87 -4.47 4.52 -9.09
C ILE A 87 -5.33 5.49 -8.25
N GLU A 88 -5.12 6.77 -8.44
CA GLU A 88 -5.95 7.79 -7.79
C GLU A 88 -7.43 7.59 -8.16
N ASN A 89 -8.31 7.95 -7.25
CA ASN A 89 -9.78 7.81 -7.37
C ASN A 89 -10.34 6.38 -7.24
N VAL A 90 -9.51 5.36 -7.05
CA VAL A 90 -9.97 4.02 -6.69
C VAL A 90 -9.90 3.85 -5.16
N LEU A 91 -10.96 3.35 -4.54
CA LEU A 91 -11.00 3.15 -3.09
C LEU A 91 -9.82 2.28 -2.63
N ILE A 92 -9.06 2.79 -1.65
CA ILE A 92 -7.97 2.04 -1.03
C ILE A 92 -8.55 0.88 -0.23
N PRO A 93 -8.17 -0.38 -0.50
CA PRO A 93 -8.65 -1.54 0.24
C PRO A 93 -8.49 -1.38 1.75
N ARG A 94 -9.53 -1.75 2.52
CA ARG A 94 -9.53 -1.67 3.98
C ARG A 94 -9.25 -3.05 4.58
N PRO A 95 -8.47 -3.15 5.67
CA PRO A 95 -8.20 -4.44 6.31
C PRO A 95 -9.46 -5.19 6.72
N ASP A 96 -10.47 -4.50 7.25
CA ASP A 96 -11.73 -5.10 7.69
C ASP A 96 -12.47 -5.83 6.55
N THR A 97 -12.23 -5.44 5.30
CA THR A 97 -12.81 -6.11 4.13
C THR A 97 -12.24 -7.51 3.91
N GLU A 98 -11.09 -7.84 4.50
CA GLU A 98 -10.49 -9.18 4.43
C GLU A 98 -11.37 -10.25 5.09
N LEU A 99 -12.18 -9.86 6.09
CA LEU A 99 -13.18 -10.75 6.71
C LEU A 99 -14.20 -11.30 5.71
N ILE A 100 -14.50 -10.55 4.64
CA ILE A 100 -15.41 -11.02 3.58
C ILE A 100 -14.77 -12.23 2.88
N ILE A 101 -13.46 -12.17 2.60
CA ILE A 101 -12.74 -13.27 1.96
C ILE A 101 -12.79 -14.51 2.87
N GLU A 102 -12.48 -14.36 4.16
CA GLU A 102 -12.52 -15.46 5.13
C GLU A 102 -13.90 -16.13 5.13
N ASN A 103 -14.97 -15.36 5.23
CA ASN A 103 -16.33 -15.86 5.22
C ASN A 103 -16.67 -16.57 3.90
N VAL A 104 -16.33 -15.97 2.75
CA VAL A 104 -16.56 -16.60 1.44
C VAL A 104 -15.83 -17.93 1.33
N LEU A 105 -14.57 -18.00 1.75
CA LEU A 105 -13.80 -19.25 1.72
C LEU A 105 -14.41 -20.32 2.61
N GLU A 106 -14.92 -19.95 3.79
CA GLU A 106 -15.57 -20.91 4.71
C GLU A 106 -16.89 -21.45 4.15
N ILE A 107 -17.82 -20.57 3.72
CA ILE A 107 -19.13 -21.00 3.19
C ILE A 107 -19.03 -21.73 1.84
N THR A 108 -17.91 -21.54 1.14
CA THR A 108 -17.67 -22.23 -0.15
C THR A 108 -16.66 -23.36 -0.04
N LYS A 109 -16.26 -23.77 1.16
CA LYS A 109 -15.21 -24.77 1.39
C LYS A 109 -15.39 -26.06 0.57
N ASN A 110 -16.61 -26.57 0.54
CA ASN A 110 -16.97 -27.81 -0.15
C ASN A 110 -17.68 -27.56 -1.49
N LYS A 111 -17.55 -26.35 -2.06
CA LYS A 111 -18.18 -25.97 -3.34
C LYS A 111 -17.11 -25.79 -4.40
N SER A 112 -17.46 -26.08 -5.65
CA SER A 112 -16.60 -25.93 -6.82
C SER A 112 -17.34 -25.24 -7.95
N LYS A 113 -16.58 -24.67 -8.89
CA LYS A 113 -17.08 -24.08 -10.14
C LYS A 113 -18.18 -23.02 -9.94
N LEU A 114 -18.07 -22.23 -8.85
CA LEU A 114 -19.03 -21.16 -8.58
C LEU A 114 -18.76 -19.94 -9.45
N ARG A 115 -19.83 -19.20 -9.70
CA ARG A 115 -19.76 -17.85 -10.30
C ARG A 115 -19.91 -16.81 -9.21
N VAL A 116 -18.98 -15.84 -9.18
CA VAL A 116 -18.93 -14.75 -8.19
C VAL A 116 -19.18 -13.44 -8.93
N LEU A 117 -20.12 -12.64 -8.43
CA LEU A 117 -20.35 -11.26 -8.88
C LEU A 117 -19.88 -10.29 -7.80
N ASP A 118 -19.00 -9.37 -8.16
CA ASP A 118 -18.56 -8.26 -7.31
C ASP A 118 -19.16 -6.95 -7.85
N VAL A 119 -20.07 -6.35 -7.07
CA VAL A 119 -20.73 -5.10 -7.41
C VAL A 119 -20.00 -3.95 -6.71
N GLY A 120 -19.47 -3.02 -7.52
CA GLY A 120 -18.58 -1.98 -7.02
C GLY A 120 -17.14 -2.46 -6.88
N ILE A 121 -16.61 -3.13 -7.89
CA ILE A 121 -15.32 -3.86 -7.87
C ILE A 121 -14.12 -3.03 -7.39
N GLY A 122 -14.12 -1.70 -7.58
CA GLY A 122 -13.02 -0.83 -7.17
C GLY A 122 -11.67 -1.26 -7.74
N SER A 123 -10.72 -1.61 -6.87
CA SER A 123 -9.40 -2.13 -7.28
C SER A 123 -9.41 -3.59 -7.70
N GLY A 124 -10.55 -4.28 -7.60
CA GLY A 124 -10.66 -5.71 -7.82
C GLY A 124 -10.08 -6.58 -6.71
N CYS A 125 -9.61 -5.96 -5.62
CA CYS A 125 -8.86 -6.68 -4.58
C CYS A 125 -9.67 -7.82 -3.94
N LEU A 126 -10.97 -7.63 -3.72
CA LEU A 126 -11.83 -8.64 -3.11
C LEU A 126 -12.04 -9.82 -4.07
N LEU A 127 -12.58 -9.55 -5.26
CA LEU A 127 -12.86 -10.58 -6.26
C LEU A 127 -11.60 -11.35 -6.65
N LEU A 128 -10.52 -10.64 -6.99
CA LEU A 128 -9.27 -11.27 -7.43
C LEU A 128 -8.63 -12.11 -6.32
N SER A 129 -8.75 -11.71 -5.04
CA SER A 129 -8.26 -12.51 -3.92
C SER A 129 -9.05 -13.80 -3.80
N ILE A 130 -10.39 -13.75 -3.90
CA ILE A 130 -11.26 -14.94 -3.87
C ILE A 130 -10.92 -15.91 -5.01
N LEU A 131 -10.78 -15.39 -6.24
CA LEU A 131 -10.47 -16.21 -7.41
C LEU A 131 -9.06 -16.84 -7.34
N LYS A 132 -8.13 -16.20 -6.66
CA LYS A 132 -6.80 -16.78 -6.43
C LYS A 132 -6.81 -17.92 -5.41
N GLU A 133 -7.67 -17.83 -4.39
CA GLU A 133 -7.85 -18.91 -3.41
C GLU A 133 -8.71 -20.07 -3.95
N LYS A 134 -9.62 -19.79 -4.89
CA LYS A 134 -10.55 -20.73 -5.51
C LYS A 134 -10.40 -20.68 -7.04
N GLN A 135 -9.38 -21.37 -7.56
CA GLN A 135 -8.98 -21.30 -8.97
C GLN A 135 -10.01 -21.85 -9.96
N ASP A 136 -10.96 -22.64 -9.50
CA ASP A 136 -12.07 -23.19 -10.29
C ASP A 136 -13.31 -22.27 -10.30
N PHE A 137 -13.27 -21.14 -9.59
CA PHE A 137 -14.36 -20.16 -9.61
C PHE A 137 -14.18 -19.19 -10.80
N HIS A 138 -15.30 -18.64 -11.26
CA HIS A 138 -15.35 -17.61 -12.28
C HIS A 138 -15.95 -16.34 -11.68
N GLY A 139 -15.34 -15.19 -11.96
CA GLY A 139 -15.75 -13.92 -11.38
C GLY A 139 -16.08 -12.87 -12.45
N VAL A 140 -17.08 -12.05 -12.14
CA VAL A 140 -17.41 -10.83 -12.87
C VAL A 140 -17.47 -9.69 -11.88
N GLY A 141 -16.83 -8.57 -12.22
CA GLY A 141 -16.90 -7.33 -11.43
C GLY A 141 -17.52 -6.21 -12.26
N ILE A 142 -18.36 -5.40 -11.62
CA ILE A 142 -19.04 -4.25 -12.23
C ILE A 142 -18.91 -3.01 -11.35
#